data_0a4307c1d0f75b5f09383b70b95ccfed
#
_entry.id   0a4307c1d0f75b5f09383b70b95ccfed
#
_cell.length_a   1.000
_cell.length_b   1.000
_cell.length_c   1.000
_cell.angle_alpha   90.00
_cell.angle_beta   90.00
_cell.angle_gamma   90.00
#
_symmetry.space_group_name_H-M   'P 1'
#
loop_
_entity.id
_entity.type
_entity.pdbx_description
1 polymer ?
#
loop_
_entity_poly.entity_id
_entity_poly.type
_entity_poly.pdbx_seq_one_letter_code
_entity_poly.pdbx_strand_id
1 'polypeptide(L)'
;MNYRNFLNEVKMNNVSGAYLFKGIECYLMDKTLDALINNYLDSNQRLMNLADLKYSENLIKDIKANITMLPLMAEKKITVVKKANESIKTLNDDDLLGELGKMPDVSIIIFMDEDDSIKKTLKFYKHFKKNDHIVSFDKEKIENLVKWTARKFNELGVEAGFAEARFLIDRLGFYSDDSVNMYSLESEVEKLASYIGKGRLTRSTIENVVKENTIDNIFAMIDAINNKKTAAALNEYEKLLSNDEADIKTSYMIFRNVRLLLELKICDIEKKSEVEKKDLLKISPYEYKKLSSLAHSYNYKFLLKFMNELKDLDISLKNTSKDSTMMIKNLIYKMTE
;
A
#
# COMPACT_ATOMS: atom_id res chain seq x y z
N MET A 1 -4.32 14.88 12.44
CA MET A 1 -5.62 15.11 11.74
C MET A 1 -5.76 14.16 10.54
N ASN A 2 -6.97 14.01 9.94
CA ASN A 2 -7.12 13.28 8.67
C ASN A 2 -6.96 14.25 7.47
N TYR A 3 -6.75 13.71 6.26
CA TYR A 3 -6.51 14.52 5.05
C TYR A 3 -7.69 15.47 4.69
N ARG A 4 -8.95 15.12 5.02
CA ARG A 4 -10.11 15.98 4.74
C ARG A 4 -10.12 17.24 5.61
N ASN A 5 -9.73 17.08 6.88
CA ASN A 5 -9.58 18.24 7.77
C ASN A 5 -8.45 19.14 7.28
N PHE A 6 -7.33 18.54 6.84
CA PHE A 6 -6.23 19.31 6.25
C PHE A 6 -6.66 20.06 4.98
N LEU A 7 -7.44 19.44 4.09
CA LEU A 7 -8.00 20.11 2.91
C LEU A 7 -8.95 21.27 3.26
N ASN A 8 -9.65 21.20 4.40
CA ASN A 8 -10.44 22.34 4.88
C ASN A 8 -9.55 23.49 5.34
N GLU A 9 -8.45 23.20 6.07
CA GLU A 9 -7.46 24.22 6.44
C GLU A 9 -6.82 24.87 5.20
N VAL A 10 -6.51 24.07 4.17
CA VAL A 10 -6.02 24.58 2.88
C VAL A 10 -7.01 25.58 2.27
N LYS A 11 -8.29 25.23 2.19
CA LYS A 11 -9.34 26.12 1.63
C LYS A 11 -9.53 27.41 2.43
N MET A 12 -9.26 27.37 3.75
CA MET A 12 -9.34 28.53 4.64
C MET A 12 -8.06 29.37 4.65
N ASN A 13 -7.04 28.99 3.86
CA ASN A 13 -5.70 29.61 3.86
C ASN A 13 -4.99 29.57 5.24
N ASN A 14 -5.30 28.56 6.06
CA ASN A 14 -4.77 28.45 7.43
C ASN A 14 -3.55 27.53 7.55
N VAL A 15 -2.96 27.07 6.42
CA VAL A 15 -1.82 26.16 6.46
C VAL A 15 -0.51 26.95 6.54
N SER A 16 0.30 26.65 7.56
CA SER A 16 1.67 27.18 7.72
C SER A 16 2.54 26.19 8.52
N GLY A 17 3.86 26.30 8.39
CA GLY A 17 4.80 25.46 9.14
C GLY A 17 5.00 24.07 8.54
N ALA A 18 5.41 23.12 9.38
CA ALA A 18 5.85 21.79 8.95
C ALA A 18 4.78 20.74 9.21
N TYR A 19 4.52 19.87 8.23
CA TYR A 19 3.56 18.74 8.32
C TYR A 19 4.22 17.42 7.90
N LEU A 20 3.79 16.33 8.55
CA LEU A 20 4.11 14.96 8.16
C LEU A 20 2.86 14.32 7.55
N PHE A 21 2.89 14.07 6.24
CA PHE A 21 1.92 13.25 5.52
C PHE A 21 2.33 11.79 5.68
N LYS A 22 1.44 10.96 6.21
CA LYS A 22 1.75 9.60 6.61
C LYS A 22 0.62 8.64 6.27
N GLY A 23 0.92 7.54 5.61
CA GLY A 23 -0.05 6.50 5.28
C GLY A 23 0.30 5.75 4.00
N ILE A 24 -0.52 4.75 3.70
CA ILE A 24 -0.34 3.86 2.54
C ILE A 24 -1.11 4.32 1.29
N GLU A 25 -2.03 5.29 1.43
CA GLU A 25 -2.83 5.75 0.30
C GLU A 25 -2.18 6.96 -0.39
N CYS A 26 -1.13 6.66 -1.17
CA CYS A 26 -0.32 7.67 -1.86
C CYS A 26 -1.15 8.51 -2.84
N TYR A 27 -2.20 7.97 -3.45
CA TYR A 27 -3.09 8.72 -4.34
C TYR A 27 -3.73 9.93 -3.61
N LEU A 28 -4.30 9.70 -2.44
CA LEU A 28 -4.89 10.78 -1.65
C LEU A 28 -3.83 11.76 -1.13
N MET A 29 -2.63 11.25 -0.84
CA MET A 29 -1.48 12.07 -0.41
C MET A 29 -1.07 13.04 -1.53
N ASP A 30 -0.90 12.55 -2.75
CA ASP A 30 -0.54 13.37 -3.91
C ASP A 30 -1.67 14.35 -4.28
N LYS A 31 -2.94 13.91 -4.31
CA LYS A 31 -4.07 14.81 -4.58
C LYS A 31 -4.24 15.90 -3.52
N THR A 32 -3.92 15.60 -2.26
CA THR A 32 -3.92 16.59 -1.17
C THR A 32 -2.78 17.59 -1.31
N LEU A 33 -1.60 17.11 -1.69
CA LEU A 33 -0.45 17.96 -1.99
C LEU A 33 -0.73 18.87 -3.20
N ASP A 34 -1.29 18.33 -4.28
CA ASP A 34 -1.68 19.10 -5.46
C ASP A 34 -2.71 20.19 -5.09
N ALA A 35 -3.69 19.85 -4.25
CA ALA A 35 -4.67 20.84 -3.78
C ALA A 35 -4.03 21.95 -2.96
N LEU A 36 -3.06 21.63 -2.08
CA LEU A 36 -2.27 22.61 -1.33
C LEU A 36 -1.50 23.53 -2.28
N ILE A 37 -0.75 22.95 -3.22
CA ILE A 37 0.06 23.72 -4.17
C ILE A 37 -0.82 24.63 -5.02
N ASN A 38 -1.91 24.10 -5.57
CA ASN A 38 -2.84 24.85 -6.42
C ASN A 38 -3.55 25.99 -5.68
N ASN A 39 -3.75 25.85 -4.37
CA ASN A 39 -4.40 26.88 -3.55
C ASN A 39 -3.51 28.10 -3.31
N TYR A 40 -2.20 27.88 -3.16
CA TYR A 40 -1.25 28.94 -2.80
C TYR A 40 -0.36 29.42 -3.94
N LEU A 41 -0.17 28.63 -4.99
CA LEU A 41 0.77 28.92 -6.08
C LEU A 41 0.12 28.72 -7.44
N ASP A 42 0.10 29.78 -8.25
CA ASP A 42 -0.20 29.64 -9.67
C ASP A 42 0.97 29.02 -10.47
N SER A 43 0.77 28.74 -11.74
CA SER A 43 1.77 28.08 -12.58
C SER A 43 3.11 28.85 -12.68
N ASN A 44 3.07 30.19 -12.67
CA ASN A 44 4.27 31.03 -12.76
C ASN A 44 5.01 31.09 -11.42
N GLN A 45 4.28 31.12 -10.32
CA GLN A 45 4.82 31.20 -8.97
C GLN A 45 5.53 29.90 -8.53
N ARG A 46 5.12 28.74 -9.06
CA ARG A 46 5.71 27.44 -8.68
C ARG A 46 7.20 27.34 -8.95
N LEU A 47 7.69 27.91 -10.06
CA LEU A 47 9.12 27.86 -10.40
C LEU A 47 10.02 28.42 -9.29
N MET A 48 9.56 29.47 -8.59
CA MET A 48 10.34 30.17 -7.56
C MET A 48 9.97 29.75 -6.14
N ASN A 49 8.73 29.27 -5.92
CA ASN A 49 8.17 29.07 -4.57
C ASN A 49 7.86 27.60 -4.24
N LEU A 50 8.03 26.67 -5.17
CA LEU A 50 7.88 25.23 -4.93
C LEU A 50 9.24 24.56 -5.02
N ALA A 51 9.69 23.90 -3.96
CA ALA A 51 10.89 23.08 -3.93
C ALA A 51 10.52 21.63 -3.68
N ASP A 52 10.94 20.71 -4.56
CA ASP A 52 10.80 19.26 -4.39
C ASP A 52 12.17 18.68 -4.05
N LEU A 53 12.35 18.29 -2.79
CA LEU A 53 13.61 17.79 -2.25
C LEU A 53 13.57 16.26 -2.17
N LYS A 54 14.66 15.63 -2.59
CA LYS A 54 14.89 14.19 -2.48
C LYS A 54 16.09 13.93 -1.58
N TYR A 55 16.28 12.67 -1.18
CA TYR A 55 17.45 12.27 -0.42
C TYR A 55 18.75 12.73 -1.12
N SER A 56 19.56 13.44 -0.36
CA SER A 56 20.92 13.87 -0.74
C SER A 56 21.76 14.04 0.50
N GLU A 57 23.09 14.10 0.36
CA GLU A 57 24.00 14.40 1.47
C GLU A 57 23.77 15.80 2.06
N ASN A 58 23.23 16.73 1.25
CA ASN A 58 22.93 18.10 1.64
C ASN A 58 21.49 18.34 2.08
N LEU A 59 20.65 17.29 2.21
CA LEU A 59 19.22 17.43 2.44
C LEU A 59 18.85 18.39 3.58
N ILE A 60 19.51 18.29 4.75
CA ILE A 60 19.25 19.21 5.88
C ILE A 60 19.56 20.66 5.50
N LYS A 61 20.70 20.88 4.83
CA LYS A 61 21.10 22.23 4.40
C LYS A 61 20.06 22.80 3.41
N ASP A 62 19.60 21.99 2.47
CA ASP A 62 18.61 22.39 1.47
C ASP A 62 17.25 22.69 2.14
N ILE A 63 16.83 21.87 3.10
CA ILE A 63 15.61 22.13 3.89
C ILE A 63 15.74 23.46 4.61
N LYS A 64 16.82 23.68 5.40
CA LYS A 64 17.04 24.91 6.15
C LYS A 64 17.05 26.16 5.25
N ALA A 65 17.70 26.08 4.11
CA ALA A 65 17.71 27.17 3.13
C ALA A 65 16.31 27.48 2.61
N ASN A 66 15.52 26.45 2.26
CA ASN A 66 14.18 26.63 1.71
C ASN A 66 13.18 27.16 2.74
N ILE A 67 13.19 26.67 3.98
CA ILE A 67 12.23 27.09 5.02
C ILE A 67 12.46 28.52 5.53
N THR A 68 13.68 29.06 5.39
CA THR A 68 14.02 30.43 5.78
C THR A 68 13.88 31.43 4.66
N MET A 69 13.82 30.96 3.41
CA MET A 69 13.71 31.84 2.23
C MET A 69 12.27 32.39 2.12
N LEU A 70 12.14 33.69 1.93
CA LEU A 70 10.85 34.33 1.71
C LEU A 70 10.27 33.99 0.34
N PRO A 71 8.93 33.90 0.22
CA PRO A 71 8.29 33.70 -1.08
C PRO A 71 8.52 34.88 -2.01
N LEU A 72 8.66 34.61 -3.30
CA LEU A 72 8.83 35.63 -4.34
C LEU A 72 7.53 35.78 -5.13
N MET A 73 6.89 36.94 -5.02
CA MET A 73 5.62 37.25 -5.71
C MET A 73 4.48 36.24 -5.43
N ALA A 74 4.51 35.60 -4.27
CA ALA A 74 3.51 34.66 -3.80
C ALA A 74 3.27 34.83 -2.28
N GLU A 75 2.16 34.33 -1.78
CA GLU A 75 1.84 34.35 -0.33
C GLU A 75 2.63 33.32 0.47
N LYS A 76 2.93 32.19 -0.13
CA LYS A 76 3.60 31.07 0.53
C LYS A 76 4.76 30.53 -0.31
N LYS A 77 5.75 30.00 0.41
CA LYS A 77 6.78 29.11 -0.17
C LYS A 77 6.50 27.69 0.33
N ILE A 78 6.47 26.75 -0.61
CA ILE A 78 6.17 25.34 -0.33
C ILE A 78 7.41 24.49 -0.61
N THR A 79 7.80 23.70 0.37
CA THR A 79 8.87 22.70 0.24
C THR A 79 8.28 21.32 0.46
N VAL A 80 8.60 20.38 -0.41
CA VAL A 80 8.14 18.98 -0.33
C VAL A 80 9.36 18.09 -0.20
N VAL A 81 9.34 17.20 0.80
CA VAL A 81 10.36 16.16 1.00
C VAL A 81 9.68 14.81 0.78
N LYS A 82 9.81 14.29 -0.45
CA LYS A 82 9.26 12.97 -0.79
C LYS A 82 10.09 11.86 -0.18
N LYS A 83 9.44 10.71 0.11
CA LYS A 83 10.07 9.53 0.70
C LYS A 83 10.89 9.86 1.95
N ALA A 84 10.29 10.63 2.86
CA ALA A 84 10.94 11.04 4.10
C ALA A 84 11.41 9.84 4.96
N ASN A 85 10.75 8.69 4.85
CA ASN A 85 11.17 7.43 5.47
C ASN A 85 12.57 6.97 5.04
N GLU A 86 12.93 7.11 3.76
CA GLU A 86 14.28 6.76 3.25
C GLU A 86 15.37 7.66 3.88
N SER A 87 15.01 8.90 4.19
CA SER A 87 15.90 9.92 4.78
C SER A 87 15.79 10.02 6.30
N ILE A 88 15.03 9.15 6.97
CA ILE A 88 14.64 9.33 8.38
C ILE A 88 15.81 9.40 9.36
N LYS A 89 16.93 8.71 9.08
CA LYS A 89 18.14 8.78 9.91
C LYS A 89 18.73 10.19 9.93
N THR A 90 18.70 10.86 8.78
CA THR A 90 19.17 12.24 8.61
C THR A 90 18.17 13.23 9.19
N LEU A 91 16.87 13.04 8.91
CA LEU A 91 15.79 13.93 9.37
C LEU A 91 15.53 13.88 10.88
N ASN A 92 15.97 12.83 11.58
CA ASN A 92 15.78 12.69 13.04
C ASN A 92 16.86 13.46 13.83
N ASP A 93 17.09 14.71 13.46
CA ASP A 93 18.10 15.63 13.95
C ASP A 93 17.48 16.74 14.80
N ASP A 94 18.03 16.99 16.00
CA ASP A 94 17.44 17.95 16.96
C ASP A 94 17.55 19.40 16.48
N ASP A 95 18.60 19.75 15.74
CA ASP A 95 18.83 21.10 15.23
C ASP A 95 17.83 21.40 14.10
N LEU A 96 17.63 20.45 13.18
CA LEU A 96 16.58 20.54 12.16
C LEU A 96 15.19 20.70 12.80
N LEU A 97 14.85 19.88 13.79
CA LEU A 97 13.55 19.96 14.47
C LEU A 97 13.35 21.30 15.20
N GLY A 98 14.43 21.88 15.74
CA GLY A 98 14.43 23.21 16.32
C GLY A 98 14.15 24.31 15.30
N GLU A 99 14.72 24.22 14.11
CA GLU A 99 14.48 25.16 13.00
C GLU A 99 13.04 25.03 12.45
N LEU A 100 12.53 23.80 12.30
CA LEU A 100 11.14 23.57 11.88
C LEU A 100 10.12 24.23 12.85
N GLY A 101 10.44 24.27 14.14
CA GLY A 101 9.60 24.95 15.15
C GLY A 101 9.64 26.49 15.11
N LYS A 102 10.55 27.08 14.33
CA LYS A 102 10.74 28.54 14.21
C LYS A 102 10.47 29.05 12.80
N MET A 103 9.88 28.22 11.94
CA MET A 103 9.59 28.59 10.56
C MET A 103 8.70 29.84 10.48
N PRO A 104 8.94 30.72 9.49
CA PRO A 104 8.03 31.83 9.18
C PRO A 104 6.65 31.30 8.75
N ASP A 105 5.58 32.03 9.09
CA ASP A 105 4.21 31.66 8.69
C ASP A 105 4.00 31.58 7.18
N VAL A 106 4.86 32.26 6.41
CA VAL A 106 4.85 32.22 4.94
C VAL A 106 5.46 30.94 4.36
N SER A 107 6.07 30.10 5.18
CA SER A 107 6.70 28.85 4.74
C SER A 107 5.87 27.63 5.12
N ILE A 108 5.74 26.71 4.18
CA ILE A 108 5.10 25.39 4.38
C ILE A 108 6.10 24.31 3.97
N ILE A 109 6.31 23.31 4.81
CA ILE A 109 7.08 22.12 4.43
C ILE A 109 6.27 20.85 4.68
N ILE A 110 6.21 19.97 3.68
CA ILE A 110 5.51 18.69 3.74
C ILE A 110 6.54 17.56 3.64
N PHE A 111 6.61 16.72 4.66
CA PHE A 111 7.36 15.47 4.64
C PHE A 111 6.40 14.33 4.31
N MET A 112 6.72 13.50 3.31
CA MET A 112 5.86 12.40 2.85
C MET A 112 6.44 11.05 3.27
N ASP A 113 5.72 10.30 4.12
CA ASP A 113 5.98 8.91 4.53
C ASP A 113 5.00 7.99 3.79
N GLU A 114 5.38 7.62 2.57
CA GLU A 114 4.52 6.98 1.58
C GLU A 114 4.25 5.48 1.86
N ASP A 115 4.99 4.87 2.78
CA ASP A 115 4.88 3.46 3.17
C ASP A 115 4.52 3.26 4.66
N ASP A 116 4.18 4.34 5.35
CA ASP A 116 3.82 4.35 6.77
C ASP A 116 4.90 3.76 7.70
N SER A 117 6.18 3.83 7.29
CA SER A 117 7.28 3.14 7.97
C SER A 117 7.98 3.97 9.07
N ILE A 118 7.74 5.28 9.13
CA ILE A 118 8.35 6.14 10.17
C ILE A 118 7.83 5.75 11.55
N LYS A 119 8.72 5.25 12.40
CA LYS A 119 8.40 4.75 13.74
C LYS A 119 7.94 5.87 14.67
N LYS A 120 6.85 5.62 15.41
CA LYS A 120 6.25 6.55 16.39
C LYS A 120 7.18 6.89 17.57
N THR A 121 8.26 6.13 17.76
CA THR A 121 9.27 6.34 18.81
C THR A 121 10.28 7.43 18.49
N LEU A 122 10.48 7.76 17.20
CA LEU A 122 11.46 8.73 16.74
C LEU A 122 11.12 10.16 17.17
N LYS A 123 12.14 10.99 17.41
CA LYS A 123 11.99 12.41 17.76
C LYS A 123 11.27 13.17 16.65
N PHE A 124 11.61 12.85 15.39
CA PHE A 124 10.97 13.39 14.20
C PHE A 124 9.45 13.19 14.26
N TYR A 125 8.95 11.96 14.43
CA TYR A 125 7.52 11.71 14.56
C TYR A 125 6.88 12.45 15.74
N LYS A 126 7.55 12.45 16.92
CA LYS A 126 7.05 13.08 18.14
C LYS A 126 6.92 14.60 17.99
N HIS A 127 7.80 15.24 17.21
CA HIS A 127 7.73 16.67 16.91
C HIS A 127 6.41 17.02 16.23
N PHE A 128 6.04 16.31 15.14
CA PHE A 128 4.78 16.56 14.44
C PHE A 128 3.56 16.16 15.26
N LYS A 129 3.65 15.08 16.05
CA LYS A 129 2.56 14.64 16.92
C LYS A 129 2.24 15.69 18.00
N LYS A 130 3.25 16.32 18.59
CA LYS A 130 3.06 17.34 19.64
C LYS A 130 2.28 18.54 19.11
N ASN A 131 2.46 18.90 17.86
CA ASN A 131 1.87 20.09 17.22
C ASN A 131 0.56 19.76 16.46
N ASP A 132 0.08 18.50 16.51
CA ASP A 132 -1.05 17.97 15.70
C ASP A 132 -0.85 18.15 14.18
N HIS A 133 0.39 18.16 13.73
CA HIS A 133 0.79 18.34 12.33
C HIS A 133 1.06 17.02 11.60
N ILE A 134 0.47 15.91 12.05
CA ILE A 134 0.45 14.64 11.31
C ILE A 134 -0.86 14.55 10.55
N VAL A 135 -0.77 14.38 9.23
CA VAL A 135 -1.92 14.14 8.35
C VAL A 135 -1.92 12.69 7.90
N SER A 136 -2.99 11.95 8.23
CA SER A 136 -3.10 10.51 7.96
C SER A 136 -3.83 10.23 6.65
N PHE A 137 -3.27 9.28 5.88
CA PHE A 137 -3.77 8.81 4.58
C PHE A 137 -3.94 7.28 4.61
N ASP A 138 -4.95 6.83 5.34
CA ASP A 138 -5.34 5.43 5.41
C ASP A 138 -6.18 5.04 4.19
N LYS A 139 -6.31 3.72 3.91
CA LYS A 139 -7.27 3.23 2.89
C LYS A 139 -8.66 3.82 3.15
N GLU A 140 -9.27 4.34 2.09
CA GLU A 140 -10.59 4.98 2.19
C GLU A 140 -11.67 3.96 2.56
N LYS A 141 -12.70 4.41 3.32
CA LYS A 141 -13.84 3.56 3.64
C LYS A 141 -14.64 3.23 2.38
N ILE A 142 -15.21 2.03 2.35
CA ILE A 142 -15.91 1.52 1.16
C ILE A 142 -17.02 2.44 0.69
N GLU A 143 -17.79 3.04 1.59
CA GLU A 143 -18.91 3.92 1.24
C GLU A 143 -18.43 5.18 0.50
N ASN A 144 -17.28 5.70 0.91
CA ASN A 144 -16.67 6.87 0.28
C ASN A 144 -16.01 6.50 -1.06
N LEU A 145 -15.37 5.33 -1.10
CA LEU A 145 -14.73 4.83 -2.31
C LEU A 145 -15.76 4.55 -3.41
N VAL A 146 -16.91 3.97 -3.08
CA VAL A 146 -18.03 3.75 -4.01
C VAL A 146 -18.54 5.09 -4.57
N LYS A 147 -18.74 6.09 -3.70
CA LYS A 147 -19.15 7.44 -4.13
C LYS A 147 -18.11 8.10 -5.02
N TRP A 148 -16.85 7.96 -4.68
CA TRP A 148 -15.74 8.48 -5.48
C TRP A 148 -15.68 7.83 -6.86
N THR A 149 -15.79 6.50 -6.93
CA THR A 149 -15.77 5.73 -8.17
C THR A 149 -16.93 6.13 -9.09
N ALA A 150 -18.16 6.17 -8.56
CA ALA A 150 -19.33 6.57 -9.34
C ALA A 150 -19.22 8.02 -9.86
N ARG A 151 -18.74 8.96 -9.02
CA ARG A 151 -18.49 10.34 -9.44
C ARG A 151 -17.43 10.42 -10.53
N LYS A 152 -16.33 9.66 -10.42
CA LYS A 152 -15.25 9.66 -11.42
C LYS A 152 -15.74 9.18 -12.78
N PHE A 153 -16.59 8.16 -12.85
CA PHE A 153 -17.25 7.74 -14.09
C PHE A 153 -18.11 8.85 -14.69
N ASN A 154 -18.91 9.52 -13.85
CA ASN A 154 -19.76 10.62 -14.31
C ASN A 154 -18.94 11.81 -14.86
N GLU A 155 -17.80 12.14 -14.23
CA GLU A 155 -16.84 13.15 -14.73
C GLU A 155 -16.28 12.77 -16.12
N LEU A 156 -16.16 11.47 -16.41
CA LEU A 156 -15.72 10.93 -17.71
C LEU A 156 -16.87 10.71 -18.71
N GLY A 157 -18.11 11.12 -18.37
CA GLY A 157 -19.27 11.04 -19.24
C GLY A 157 -19.94 9.66 -19.29
N VAL A 158 -19.66 8.78 -18.32
CA VAL A 158 -20.27 7.45 -18.20
C VAL A 158 -21.17 7.42 -16.96
N GLU A 159 -22.44 7.06 -17.13
CA GLU A 159 -23.35 6.86 -16.01
C GLU A 159 -22.95 5.59 -15.22
N ALA A 160 -22.69 5.72 -13.92
CA ALA A 160 -22.36 4.61 -13.05
C ALA A 160 -23.19 4.62 -11.77
N GLY A 161 -23.85 3.50 -11.48
CA GLY A 161 -24.55 3.27 -10.23
C GLY A 161 -23.60 2.86 -9.10
N PHE A 162 -24.05 3.00 -7.85
CA PHE A 162 -23.27 2.58 -6.69
C PHE A 162 -23.06 1.06 -6.63
N ALA A 163 -24.00 0.27 -7.17
CA ALA A 163 -23.88 -1.18 -7.22
C ALA A 163 -22.76 -1.63 -8.17
N GLU A 164 -22.65 -1.00 -9.34
CA GLU A 164 -21.61 -1.26 -10.33
C GLU A 164 -20.24 -0.76 -9.83
N ALA A 165 -20.19 0.42 -9.23
CA ALA A 165 -18.99 0.96 -8.61
C ALA A 165 -18.49 0.03 -7.49
N ARG A 166 -19.38 -0.48 -6.63
CA ARG A 166 -19.04 -1.46 -5.59
C ARG A 166 -18.52 -2.76 -6.20
N PHE A 167 -19.19 -3.26 -7.23
CA PHE A 167 -18.78 -4.49 -7.91
C PHE A 167 -17.38 -4.37 -8.53
N LEU A 168 -17.04 -3.22 -9.12
CA LEU A 168 -15.70 -2.95 -9.63
C LEU A 168 -14.64 -3.00 -8.50
N ILE A 169 -14.89 -2.32 -7.38
CA ILE A 169 -13.98 -2.27 -6.23
C ILE A 169 -13.73 -3.67 -5.68
N ASP A 170 -14.80 -4.47 -5.51
CA ASP A 170 -14.70 -5.82 -5.00
C ASP A 170 -13.94 -6.73 -6.00
N ARG A 171 -14.22 -6.61 -7.31
CA ARG A 171 -13.55 -7.38 -8.36
C ARG A 171 -12.05 -7.08 -8.46
N LEU A 172 -11.65 -5.84 -8.18
CA LEU A 172 -10.24 -5.45 -8.11
C LEU A 172 -9.53 -5.96 -6.84
N GLY A 173 -10.28 -6.41 -5.84
CA GLY A 173 -9.70 -6.83 -4.56
C GLY A 173 -9.10 -5.66 -3.75
N PHE A 174 -9.69 -4.46 -3.82
CA PHE A 174 -9.12 -3.25 -3.21
C PHE A 174 -8.77 -3.39 -1.73
N TYR A 175 -9.55 -4.19 -0.98
CA TYR A 175 -9.32 -4.42 0.44
C TYR A 175 -8.59 -5.72 0.75
N SER A 176 -8.53 -6.64 -0.21
CA SER A 176 -7.90 -7.95 -0.04
C SER A 176 -6.44 -7.96 -0.52
N ASP A 177 -6.11 -7.09 -1.46
CA ASP A 177 -4.78 -7.00 -2.07
C ASP A 177 -4.13 -5.66 -1.72
N ASP A 178 -3.04 -5.69 -0.97
CA ASP A 178 -2.33 -4.48 -0.57
C ASP A 178 -1.61 -3.78 -1.73
N SER A 179 -1.44 -4.47 -2.87
CA SER A 179 -0.90 -3.86 -4.08
C SER A 179 -1.93 -3.01 -4.84
N VAL A 180 -3.23 -3.20 -4.56
CA VAL A 180 -4.33 -2.43 -5.17
C VAL A 180 -4.62 -1.20 -4.33
N ASN A 181 -4.52 -0.04 -4.96
CA ASN A 181 -4.73 1.28 -4.35
C ASN A 181 -5.62 2.15 -5.24
N MET A 182 -5.85 3.41 -4.86
CA MET A 182 -6.71 4.30 -5.64
C MET A 182 -6.13 4.66 -7.02
N TYR A 183 -4.83 4.58 -7.25
CA TYR A 183 -4.26 4.72 -8.61
C TYR A 183 -4.69 3.57 -9.51
N SER A 184 -4.64 2.32 -8.99
CA SER A 184 -5.13 1.16 -9.73
C SER A 184 -6.62 1.28 -10.06
N LEU A 185 -7.42 1.73 -9.10
CA LEU A 185 -8.85 1.94 -9.29
C LEU A 185 -9.14 3.06 -10.31
N GLU A 186 -8.43 4.19 -10.24
CA GLU A 186 -8.55 5.29 -11.21
C GLU A 186 -8.24 4.81 -12.63
N SER A 187 -7.15 4.08 -12.81
CA SER A 187 -6.73 3.52 -14.10
C SER A 187 -7.80 2.58 -14.69
N GLU A 188 -8.40 1.72 -13.85
CA GLU A 188 -9.48 0.83 -14.30
C GLU A 188 -10.77 1.60 -14.65
N VAL A 189 -11.10 2.65 -13.90
CA VAL A 189 -12.23 3.55 -14.21
C VAL A 189 -12.01 4.24 -15.55
N GLU A 190 -10.81 4.79 -15.81
CA GLU A 190 -10.47 5.45 -17.07
C GLU A 190 -10.49 4.47 -18.26
N LYS A 191 -9.97 3.27 -18.07
CA LYS A 191 -10.02 2.19 -19.08
C LYS A 191 -11.46 1.81 -19.42
N LEU A 192 -12.29 1.58 -18.42
CA LEU A 192 -13.71 1.25 -18.61
C LEU A 192 -14.48 2.41 -19.26
N ALA A 193 -14.26 3.64 -18.83
CA ALA A 193 -14.89 4.82 -19.41
C ALA A 193 -14.49 4.99 -20.89
N SER A 194 -13.23 4.78 -21.22
CA SER A 194 -12.75 4.81 -22.61
C SER A 194 -13.35 3.68 -23.46
N TYR A 195 -13.54 2.49 -22.88
CA TYR A 195 -14.16 1.36 -23.56
C TYR A 195 -15.64 1.59 -23.87
N ILE A 196 -16.39 2.19 -22.91
CA ILE A 196 -17.81 2.47 -23.03
C ILE A 196 -18.07 3.68 -23.96
N GLY A 197 -17.22 4.68 -23.89
CA GLY A 197 -17.34 5.96 -24.61
C GLY A 197 -18.50 6.80 -24.05
N LYS A 198 -19.73 6.53 -24.48
CA LYS A 198 -20.96 7.15 -23.96
C LYS A 198 -21.94 6.07 -23.57
N GLY A 199 -22.54 6.19 -22.40
CA GLY A 199 -23.55 5.24 -21.95
C GLY A 199 -23.46 4.95 -20.46
N ARG A 200 -23.83 3.73 -20.10
CA ARG A 200 -23.92 3.29 -18.71
C ARG A 200 -22.96 2.13 -18.42
N LEU A 201 -22.33 2.19 -17.27
CA LEU A 201 -21.55 1.09 -16.72
C LEU A 201 -22.48 -0.08 -16.35
N THR A 202 -22.14 -1.29 -16.78
CA THR A 202 -22.86 -2.52 -16.43
C THR A 202 -21.93 -3.55 -15.84
N ARG A 203 -22.46 -4.50 -15.07
CA ARG A 203 -21.65 -5.61 -14.54
C ARG A 203 -20.98 -6.42 -15.65
N SER A 204 -21.73 -6.72 -16.72
CA SER A 204 -21.20 -7.45 -17.87
C SER A 204 -20.02 -6.72 -18.51
N THR A 205 -20.06 -5.40 -18.61
CA THR A 205 -18.92 -4.61 -19.13
C THR A 205 -17.71 -4.72 -18.21
N ILE A 206 -17.91 -4.65 -16.89
CA ILE A 206 -16.83 -4.82 -15.91
C ILE A 206 -16.22 -6.21 -16.04
N GLU A 207 -17.03 -7.27 -16.10
CA GLU A 207 -16.56 -8.66 -16.21
C GLU A 207 -15.73 -8.90 -17.48
N ASN A 208 -16.11 -8.28 -18.59
CA ASN A 208 -15.43 -8.44 -19.87
C ASN A 208 -14.11 -7.66 -19.97
N VAL A 209 -13.98 -6.54 -19.26
CA VAL A 209 -12.85 -5.61 -19.41
C VAL A 209 -11.86 -5.72 -18.25
N VAL A 210 -12.34 -5.98 -17.04
CA VAL A 210 -11.53 -6.01 -15.82
C VAL A 210 -11.28 -7.45 -15.39
N LYS A 211 -10.02 -7.83 -15.34
CA LYS A 211 -9.63 -9.14 -14.77
C LYS A 211 -9.98 -9.19 -13.29
N GLU A 212 -10.55 -10.30 -12.85
CA GLU A 212 -10.84 -10.53 -11.44
C GLU A 212 -9.55 -10.69 -10.64
N ASN A 213 -9.49 -10.03 -9.48
CA ASN A 213 -8.38 -10.26 -8.55
C ASN A 213 -8.60 -11.58 -7.83
N THR A 214 -7.67 -12.48 -7.99
CA THR A 214 -7.75 -13.85 -7.49
C THR A 214 -7.15 -14.03 -6.09
N ILE A 215 -6.76 -12.94 -5.42
CA ILE A 215 -6.06 -13.01 -4.14
C ILE A 215 -6.90 -13.69 -3.05
N ASP A 216 -8.22 -13.45 -3.04
CA ASP A 216 -9.13 -14.08 -2.06
C ASP A 216 -9.21 -15.61 -2.28
N ASN A 217 -9.22 -16.07 -3.53
CA ASN A 217 -9.19 -17.48 -3.88
C ASN A 217 -7.85 -18.11 -3.47
N ILE A 218 -6.73 -17.39 -3.65
CA ILE A 218 -5.41 -17.81 -3.19
C ILE A 218 -5.39 -17.96 -1.66
N PHE A 219 -5.94 -17.00 -0.93
CA PHE A 219 -6.05 -17.10 0.53
C PHE A 219 -6.94 -18.25 0.97
N ALA A 220 -8.09 -18.47 0.33
CA ALA A 220 -8.97 -19.60 0.61
C ALA A 220 -8.27 -20.94 0.33
N MET A 221 -7.50 -21.03 -0.75
CA MET A 221 -6.67 -22.20 -1.06
C MET A 221 -5.60 -22.45 0.03
N ILE A 222 -4.85 -21.41 0.44
CA ILE A 222 -3.86 -21.52 1.50
C ILE A 222 -4.50 -21.96 2.82
N ASP A 223 -5.68 -21.45 3.14
CA ASP A 223 -6.43 -21.86 4.33
C ASP A 223 -6.85 -23.32 4.25
N ALA A 224 -7.32 -23.78 3.10
CA ALA A 224 -7.67 -25.18 2.89
C ALA A 224 -6.43 -26.09 3.01
N ILE A 225 -5.28 -25.69 2.47
CA ILE A 225 -4.00 -26.39 2.63
C ILE A 225 -3.63 -26.50 4.11
N ASN A 226 -3.63 -25.38 4.83
CA ASN A 226 -3.29 -25.35 6.25
C ASN A 226 -4.21 -26.20 7.13
N ASN A 227 -5.47 -26.37 6.73
CA ASN A 227 -6.46 -27.20 7.40
C ASN A 227 -6.53 -28.64 6.88
N LYS A 228 -5.56 -29.07 6.04
CA LYS A 228 -5.49 -30.43 5.48
C LYS A 228 -6.73 -30.83 4.64
N LYS A 229 -7.35 -29.87 3.94
CA LYS A 229 -8.56 -30.07 3.14
C LYS A 229 -8.20 -30.11 1.65
N THR A 230 -7.63 -31.22 1.18
CA THR A 230 -7.11 -31.40 -0.19
C THR A 230 -8.12 -31.01 -1.27
N ALA A 231 -9.33 -31.58 -1.20
CA ALA A 231 -10.37 -31.32 -2.22
C ALA A 231 -10.76 -29.84 -2.29
N ALA A 232 -10.88 -29.17 -1.13
CA ALA A 232 -11.18 -27.75 -1.08
C ALA A 232 -10.03 -26.90 -1.65
N ALA A 233 -8.76 -27.24 -1.32
CA ALA A 233 -7.59 -26.53 -1.82
C ALA A 233 -7.47 -26.66 -3.34
N LEU A 234 -7.67 -27.86 -3.90
CA LEU A 234 -7.65 -28.09 -5.35
C LEU A 234 -8.78 -27.34 -6.06
N ASN A 235 -10.00 -27.32 -5.48
CA ASN A 235 -11.13 -26.60 -6.06
C ASN A 235 -10.88 -25.06 -6.11
N GLU A 236 -10.30 -24.49 -5.04
CA GLU A 236 -9.90 -23.07 -5.08
C GLU A 236 -8.79 -22.81 -6.11
N TYR A 237 -7.81 -23.71 -6.23
CA TYR A 237 -6.79 -23.60 -7.26
C TYR A 237 -7.36 -23.69 -8.68
N GLU A 238 -8.33 -24.57 -8.94
CA GLU A 238 -8.98 -24.67 -10.25
C GLU A 238 -9.71 -23.38 -10.67
N LYS A 239 -10.29 -22.64 -9.73
CA LYS A 239 -10.85 -21.31 -10.01
C LYS A 239 -9.80 -20.29 -10.45
N LEU A 240 -8.53 -20.48 -10.06
CA LEU A 240 -7.44 -19.60 -10.43
C LEU A 240 -6.92 -19.85 -11.86
N LEU A 241 -7.08 -21.06 -12.41
CA LEU A 241 -6.52 -21.46 -13.72
C LEU A 241 -7.05 -20.66 -14.91
N SER A 242 -8.15 -19.92 -14.75
CA SER A 242 -8.66 -19.02 -15.80
C SER A 242 -7.81 -17.75 -16.00
N ASN A 243 -6.75 -17.57 -15.19
CA ASN A 243 -5.90 -16.38 -15.20
C ASN A 243 -4.44 -16.78 -15.48
N ASP A 244 -3.86 -16.32 -16.60
CA ASP A 244 -2.53 -16.69 -17.08
C ASP A 244 -1.38 -16.47 -16.07
N GLU A 245 -1.56 -15.57 -15.10
CA GLU A 245 -0.58 -15.28 -14.05
C GLU A 245 -0.83 -16.06 -12.74
N ALA A 246 -1.86 -16.90 -12.71
CA ALA A 246 -2.29 -17.58 -11.48
C ALA A 246 -1.19 -18.46 -10.88
N ASP A 247 -0.46 -19.20 -11.71
CA ASP A 247 0.55 -20.17 -11.27
C ASP A 247 1.73 -19.49 -10.55
N ILE A 248 2.18 -18.33 -11.04
CA ILE A 248 3.27 -17.56 -10.43
C ILE A 248 2.83 -16.98 -9.09
N LYS A 249 1.66 -16.34 -9.04
CA LYS A 249 1.11 -15.78 -7.79
C LYS A 249 0.83 -16.89 -6.77
N THR A 250 0.23 -17.99 -7.21
CA THR A 250 -0.08 -19.15 -6.36
C THR A 250 1.18 -19.74 -5.76
N SER A 251 2.19 -20.03 -6.57
CA SER A 251 3.46 -20.60 -6.09
C SER A 251 4.16 -19.67 -5.09
N TYR A 252 4.17 -18.37 -5.37
CA TYR A 252 4.72 -17.36 -4.43
C TYR A 252 3.97 -17.34 -3.10
N MET A 253 2.65 -17.42 -3.10
CA MET A 253 1.85 -17.38 -1.87
C MET A 253 1.98 -18.66 -1.05
N ILE A 254 2.08 -19.83 -1.70
CA ILE A 254 2.42 -21.10 -1.04
C ILE A 254 3.81 -20.98 -0.40
N PHE A 255 4.80 -20.50 -1.16
CA PHE A 255 6.16 -20.26 -0.66
C PHE A 255 6.17 -19.35 0.56
N ARG A 256 5.48 -18.20 0.48
CA ARG A 256 5.35 -17.24 1.59
C ARG A 256 4.75 -17.89 2.85
N ASN A 257 3.68 -18.67 2.68
CA ASN A 257 3.02 -19.37 3.79
C ASN A 257 3.96 -20.39 4.46
N VAL A 258 4.63 -21.23 3.68
CA VAL A 258 5.59 -22.23 4.19
C VAL A 258 6.77 -21.57 4.88
N ARG A 259 7.31 -20.48 4.29
CA ARG A 259 8.39 -19.71 4.89
C ARG A 259 8.01 -19.15 6.26
N LEU A 260 6.84 -18.53 6.37
CA LEU A 260 6.36 -17.97 7.64
C LEU A 260 6.15 -19.05 8.71
N LEU A 261 5.61 -20.22 8.34
CA LEU A 261 5.48 -21.36 9.25
C LEU A 261 6.85 -21.88 9.72
N LEU A 262 7.84 -21.94 8.80
CA LEU A 262 9.19 -22.37 9.12
C LEU A 262 9.90 -21.36 10.05
N GLU A 263 9.80 -20.08 9.76
CA GLU A 263 10.36 -18.99 10.58
C GLU A 263 9.76 -19.00 12.00
N LEU A 264 8.45 -19.24 12.13
CA LEU A 264 7.79 -19.42 13.44
C LEU A 264 8.36 -20.63 14.19
N LYS A 265 8.56 -21.77 13.52
CA LYS A 265 9.19 -22.95 14.13
C LYS A 265 10.61 -22.68 14.61
N ILE A 266 11.40 -21.96 13.82
CA ILE A 266 12.76 -21.56 14.22
C ILE A 266 12.70 -20.67 15.46
N CYS A 267 11.81 -19.68 15.47
CA CYS A 267 11.62 -18.81 16.62
C CYS A 267 11.17 -19.59 17.90
N ASP A 268 10.35 -20.63 17.74
CA ASP A 268 9.94 -21.49 18.86
C ASP A 268 11.13 -22.30 19.41
N ILE A 269 11.97 -22.85 18.52
CA ILE A 269 13.21 -23.58 18.89
C ILE A 269 14.17 -22.65 19.63
N GLU A 270 14.32 -21.40 19.15
CA GLU A 270 15.16 -20.36 19.76
C GLU A 270 14.52 -19.71 20.99
N LYS A 271 13.33 -20.13 21.40
CA LYS A 271 12.56 -19.61 22.55
C LYS A 271 12.37 -18.09 22.52
N LYS A 272 12.18 -17.50 21.34
CA LYS A 272 11.90 -16.08 21.19
C LYS A 272 10.54 -15.70 21.76
N SER A 273 10.46 -14.51 22.35
CA SER A 273 9.22 -13.94 22.85
C SER A 273 8.24 -13.59 21.72
N GLU A 274 6.94 -13.45 22.03
CA GLU A 274 5.94 -13.04 21.04
C GLU A 274 6.24 -11.69 20.37
N VAL A 275 6.84 -10.76 21.10
CA VAL A 275 7.21 -9.44 20.57
C VAL A 275 8.32 -9.61 19.52
N GLU A 276 9.36 -10.35 19.82
CA GLU A 276 10.45 -10.65 18.90
C GLU A 276 9.97 -11.40 17.65
N LYS A 277 9.05 -12.34 17.79
CA LYS A 277 8.44 -13.07 16.67
C LYS A 277 7.68 -12.11 15.73
N LYS A 278 6.84 -11.23 16.27
CA LYS A 278 6.08 -10.25 15.50
C LYS A 278 7.00 -9.26 14.77
N ASP A 279 8.04 -8.79 15.44
CA ASP A 279 9.02 -7.86 14.84
C ASP A 279 9.84 -8.51 13.71
N LEU A 280 10.16 -9.79 13.84
CA LEU A 280 10.89 -10.56 12.83
C LEU A 280 10.04 -10.84 11.59
N LEU A 281 8.82 -11.32 11.79
CA LEU A 281 7.94 -11.78 10.71
C LEU A 281 7.31 -10.63 9.92
N LYS A 282 7.16 -9.46 10.55
CA LYS A 282 6.54 -8.25 9.94
C LYS A 282 5.17 -8.51 9.30
N ILE A 283 4.35 -9.33 9.95
CA ILE A 283 3.00 -9.68 9.51
C ILE A 283 1.95 -9.06 10.45
N SER A 284 0.70 -8.99 9.99
CA SER A 284 -0.40 -8.43 10.78
C SER A 284 -0.63 -9.25 12.05
N PRO A 285 -1.16 -8.65 13.15
CA PRO A 285 -1.51 -9.40 14.37
C PRO A 285 -2.50 -10.55 14.14
N TYR A 286 -3.40 -10.37 13.18
CA TYR A 286 -4.37 -11.40 12.78
C TYR A 286 -3.68 -12.59 12.10
N GLU A 287 -2.83 -12.32 11.11
CA GLU A 287 -2.05 -13.34 10.39
C GLU A 287 -1.11 -14.08 11.35
N TYR A 288 -0.42 -13.35 12.25
CA TYR A 288 0.43 -13.94 13.28
C TYR A 288 -0.34 -14.94 14.17
N LYS A 289 -1.51 -14.55 14.69
CA LYS A 289 -2.33 -15.43 15.54
C LYS A 289 -2.73 -16.71 14.80
N LYS A 290 -3.12 -16.59 13.53
CA LYS A 290 -3.53 -17.71 12.67
C LYS A 290 -2.36 -18.66 12.41
N LEU A 291 -1.23 -18.13 11.94
CA LEU A 291 -0.04 -18.93 11.62
C LEU A 291 0.61 -19.54 12.86
N SER A 292 0.63 -18.85 14.00
CA SER A 292 1.19 -19.34 15.25
C SER A 292 0.45 -20.59 15.75
N SER A 293 -0.89 -20.61 15.65
CA SER A 293 -1.66 -21.80 16.00
C SER A 293 -1.39 -22.97 15.05
N LEU A 294 -1.24 -22.69 13.76
CA LEU A 294 -0.98 -23.70 12.73
C LEU A 294 0.45 -24.24 12.78
N ALA A 295 1.43 -23.41 13.14
CA ALA A 295 2.82 -23.84 13.21
C ALA A 295 3.04 -25.02 14.16
N HIS A 296 2.22 -25.17 15.20
CA HIS A 296 2.30 -26.32 16.11
C HIS A 296 1.96 -27.66 15.43
N SER A 297 1.10 -27.67 14.43
CA SER A 297 0.69 -28.89 13.72
C SER A 297 1.72 -29.39 12.70
N TYR A 298 2.68 -28.55 12.30
CA TYR A 298 3.71 -28.91 11.30
C TYR A 298 5.03 -29.31 11.94
N ASN A 299 5.70 -30.32 11.34
CA ASN A 299 7.05 -30.72 11.73
C ASN A 299 8.07 -29.83 11.00
N TYR A 300 9.13 -29.39 11.72
CA TYR A 300 10.22 -28.60 11.15
C TYR A 300 10.88 -29.26 9.93
N LYS A 301 11.20 -30.57 10.02
CA LYS A 301 11.81 -31.32 8.91
C LYS A 301 10.91 -31.37 7.68
N PHE A 302 9.60 -31.49 7.88
CA PHE A 302 8.60 -31.47 6.82
C PHE A 302 8.60 -30.12 6.10
N LEU A 303 8.51 -29.02 6.85
CA LEU A 303 8.53 -27.67 6.26
C LEU A 303 9.82 -27.38 5.50
N LEU A 304 10.96 -27.82 6.03
CA LEU A 304 12.26 -27.64 5.36
C LEU A 304 12.33 -28.43 4.05
N LYS A 305 11.90 -29.70 4.05
CA LYS A 305 11.80 -30.52 2.83
C LYS A 305 10.90 -29.84 1.80
N PHE A 306 9.74 -29.35 2.24
CA PHE A 306 8.77 -28.73 1.38
C PHE A 306 9.27 -27.41 0.77
N MET A 307 10.06 -26.63 1.52
CA MET A 307 10.73 -25.43 1.02
C MET A 307 11.70 -25.76 -0.13
N ASN A 308 12.42 -26.88 -0.07
CA ASN A 308 13.28 -27.33 -1.17
C ASN A 308 12.46 -27.72 -2.42
N GLU A 309 11.34 -28.41 -2.25
CA GLU A 309 10.45 -28.75 -3.37
C GLU A 309 9.85 -27.50 -4.04
N LEU A 310 9.50 -26.46 -3.25
CA LEU A 310 9.07 -25.16 -3.77
C LEU A 310 10.17 -24.44 -4.56
N LYS A 311 11.41 -24.52 -4.11
CA LYS A 311 12.56 -23.99 -4.86
C LYS A 311 12.72 -24.69 -6.21
N ASP A 312 12.59 -26.00 -6.23
CA ASP A 312 12.67 -26.78 -7.48
C ASP A 312 11.51 -26.44 -8.44
N LEU A 313 10.32 -26.18 -7.88
CA LEU A 313 9.17 -25.68 -8.66
C LEU A 313 9.47 -24.31 -9.26
N ASP A 314 9.97 -23.33 -8.49
CA ASP A 314 10.29 -21.99 -8.97
C ASP A 314 11.31 -22.03 -10.12
N ILE A 315 12.34 -22.87 -10.00
CA ILE A 315 13.33 -23.09 -11.06
C ILE A 315 12.67 -23.69 -12.31
N SER A 316 11.75 -24.63 -12.14
CA SER A 316 11.04 -25.28 -13.25
C SER A 316 10.09 -24.32 -13.95
N LEU A 317 9.33 -23.49 -13.21
CA LEU A 317 8.45 -22.48 -13.76
C LEU A 317 9.18 -21.44 -14.63
N LYS A 318 10.44 -21.14 -14.29
CA LYS A 318 11.25 -20.15 -15.00
C LYS A 318 11.96 -20.72 -16.24
N ASN A 319 12.24 -22.03 -16.27
CA ASN A 319 13.17 -22.62 -17.24
C ASN A 319 12.53 -23.62 -18.20
N THR A 320 11.30 -24.06 -17.98
CA THR A 320 10.69 -25.13 -18.78
C THR A 320 9.22 -24.90 -19.10
N SER A 321 8.78 -25.37 -20.26
CA SER A 321 7.37 -25.49 -20.66
C SER A 321 6.65 -26.68 -20.00
N LYS A 322 7.10 -27.16 -18.84
CA LYS A 322 6.42 -28.24 -18.11
C LYS A 322 5.09 -27.74 -17.59
N ASP A 323 4.13 -28.63 -17.51
CA ASP A 323 2.80 -28.36 -16.97
C ASP A 323 2.88 -27.87 -15.50
N SER A 324 2.96 -26.55 -15.34
CA SER A 324 3.01 -25.86 -14.05
C SER A 324 1.83 -26.23 -13.17
N THR A 325 0.67 -26.38 -13.79
CA THR A 325 -0.58 -26.75 -13.14
C THR A 325 -0.47 -28.09 -12.41
N MET A 326 0.09 -29.11 -13.08
CA MET A 326 0.28 -30.42 -12.47
C MET A 326 1.28 -30.37 -11.30
N MET A 327 2.33 -29.58 -11.44
CA MET A 327 3.33 -29.41 -10.36
C MET A 327 2.72 -28.76 -9.11
N ILE A 328 1.91 -27.71 -9.29
CA ILE A 328 1.22 -27.03 -8.18
C ILE A 328 0.18 -27.97 -7.53
N LYS A 329 -0.60 -28.72 -8.33
CA LYS A 329 -1.56 -29.71 -7.79
C LYS A 329 -0.84 -30.78 -6.95
N ASN A 330 0.31 -31.28 -7.40
CA ASN A 330 1.12 -32.22 -6.62
C ASN A 330 1.63 -31.63 -5.30
N LEU A 331 2.03 -30.34 -5.32
CA LEU A 331 2.45 -29.64 -4.09
C LEU A 331 1.29 -29.49 -3.10
N ILE A 332 0.11 -29.07 -3.57
CA ILE A 332 -1.09 -29.00 -2.75
C ILE A 332 -1.40 -30.35 -2.10
N TYR A 333 -1.36 -31.43 -2.89
CA TYR A 333 -1.60 -32.78 -2.40
C TYR A 333 -0.62 -33.16 -1.28
N LYS A 334 0.69 -33.00 -1.50
CA LYS A 334 1.74 -33.29 -0.50
C LYS A 334 1.64 -32.46 0.77
N MET A 335 1.18 -31.20 0.68
CA MET A 335 0.98 -30.36 1.88
C MET A 335 -0.22 -30.76 2.70
N THR A 336 -1.20 -31.36 2.09
CA THR A 336 -2.47 -31.74 2.73
C THR A 336 -2.49 -33.18 3.25
N GLU A 337 -1.55 -34.03 2.83
CA GLU A 337 -1.27 -35.33 3.49
C GLU A 337 -0.64 -35.11 4.88
#